data_de1b2a1336eb5baf8ad1319f015db54e
#
_entry.id   de1b2a1336eb5baf8ad1319f015db54e
#
_cell.length_a   1.000
_cell.length_b   1.000
_cell.length_c   1.000
_cell.angle_alpha   90.00
_cell.angle_beta   90.00
_cell.angle_gamma   90.00
#
_symmetry.space_group_name_H-M   'P 1'
#
loop_
_entity.id
_entity.type
_entity.pdbx_description
1 polymer ?
#
loop_
_entity_poly.entity_id
_entity_poly.type
_entity_poly.pdbx_seq_one_letter_code
_entity_poly.pdbx_strand_id
1 'polypeptide(L)'
;SKGTSMEQKYDLSSNNRENKSCQITRTSEINYDNIRLDIWDKIRGEAQYTDDIEIEDTLFISIVRSTIQRGKIISIQLPHIPRGYFIFNHNHIPGSNIWHYFLDDWKFLADDMVNFIGEPILIIAGPSLPVCHELASKVIVRYEPMQPINNVADSFDENIEAIYSSASSTK
;
A
#
# COMPACT_ATOMS: atom_id res chain seq x y z
N SER A 1 34.03 35.50 -17.35
CA SER A 1 34.40 35.69 -15.95
C SER A 1 34.11 34.41 -15.17
N LYS A 2 35.16 34.00 -14.45
CA LYS A 2 35.43 32.69 -13.89
C LYS A 2 34.49 32.34 -12.72
N GLY A 3 33.88 31.16 -12.76
CA GLY A 3 33.28 30.52 -11.61
C GLY A 3 34.32 29.70 -10.84
N THR A 4 34.40 29.96 -9.53
CA THR A 4 35.33 29.24 -8.63
C THR A 4 34.51 28.21 -7.86
N SER A 5 34.79 26.95 -8.12
CA SER A 5 34.33 25.78 -7.35
C SER A 5 35.11 25.72 -6.04
N MET A 6 34.43 25.74 -4.90
CA MET A 6 35.03 25.45 -3.59
C MET A 6 34.67 24.00 -3.19
N GLU A 7 35.68 23.12 -3.34
CA GLU A 7 35.70 21.83 -2.63
C GLU A 7 36.12 22.05 -1.18
N GLN A 8 35.20 21.69 -0.24
CA GLN A 8 35.56 21.60 1.18
C GLN A 8 36.06 20.18 1.51
N LYS A 9 37.38 20.07 1.75
CA LYS A 9 37.98 18.91 2.39
C LYS A 9 37.72 18.94 3.90
N TYR A 10 37.15 17.87 4.43
CA TYR A 10 37.09 17.64 5.87
C TYR A 10 38.38 16.99 6.35
N ASP A 11 39.09 17.69 7.22
CA ASP A 11 40.28 17.18 7.93
C ASP A 11 39.83 16.64 9.31
N LEU A 12 40.02 15.35 9.53
CA LEU A 12 39.68 14.61 10.75
C LEU A 12 40.91 14.32 11.59
N SER A 13 41.69 15.34 11.95
CA SER A 13 42.79 15.13 12.90
C SER A 13 42.97 16.34 13.81
N SER A 14 42.35 16.25 15.03
CA SER A 14 43.00 16.57 16.31
C SER A 14 41.96 16.69 17.44
N ASN A 15 42.05 15.74 18.35
CA ASN A 15 41.46 15.83 19.68
C ASN A 15 42.05 17.05 20.45
N ASN A 16 41.20 18.05 20.71
CA ASN A 16 41.45 18.95 21.83
C ASN A 16 40.10 19.36 22.43
N ARG A 17 39.84 18.83 23.66
CA ARG A 17 38.68 19.19 24.45
C ARG A 17 38.93 20.56 25.05
N GLU A 18 38.47 21.61 24.43
CA GLU A 18 38.24 22.89 25.09
C GLU A 18 36.75 23.24 25.03
N ASN A 19 36.17 23.47 26.21
CA ASN A 19 34.83 23.96 26.43
C ASN A 19 34.61 25.28 25.69
N LYS A 20 34.14 25.21 24.45
CA LYS A 20 33.56 26.37 23.78
C LYS A 20 32.05 26.27 23.89
N SER A 21 31.49 27.14 24.72
CA SER A 21 30.08 27.47 24.73
C SER A 21 29.61 27.69 23.32
N CYS A 22 28.76 26.80 22.83
CA CYS A 22 28.12 26.96 21.53
C CYS A 22 27.20 28.19 21.57
N GLN A 23 27.75 29.32 21.16
CA GLN A 23 26.92 30.48 20.83
C GLN A 23 26.25 30.18 19.49
N ILE A 24 25.00 29.73 19.57
CA ILE A 24 24.11 29.64 18.41
C ILE A 24 23.85 31.08 17.99
N THR A 25 24.66 31.60 17.07
CA THR A 25 24.35 32.82 16.34
C THR A 25 23.16 32.50 15.41
N ARG A 26 21.96 32.74 15.91
CA ARG A 26 20.75 32.75 15.08
C ARG A 26 20.78 33.98 14.21
N THR A 27 21.37 33.85 13.03
CA THR A 27 21.14 34.75 11.90
C THR A 27 21.04 33.92 10.63
N SER A 28 20.09 33.00 10.58
CA SER A 28 19.47 32.69 9.30
C SER A 28 18.28 33.64 9.21
N GLU A 29 18.42 34.68 8.41
CA GLU A 29 17.25 35.37 7.92
C GLU A 29 16.32 34.33 7.32
N ILE A 30 15.14 34.19 7.94
CA ILE A 30 14.09 33.31 7.38
C ILE A 30 13.71 34.00 6.09
N ASN A 31 14.19 33.45 4.97
CA ASN A 31 13.80 33.94 3.66
C ASN A 31 12.34 33.54 3.45
N TYR A 32 11.44 34.49 3.63
CA TYR A 32 9.99 34.30 3.52
C TYR A 32 9.57 33.85 2.11
N ASP A 33 10.43 34.03 1.10
CA ASP A 33 10.18 33.57 -0.27
C ASP A 33 10.19 32.05 -0.44
N ASN A 34 10.75 31.31 0.53
CA ASN A 34 10.83 29.86 0.53
C ASN A 34 9.87 29.17 1.53
N ILE A 35 8.92 29.91 2.10
CA ILE A 35 7.91 29.33 2.98
C ILE A 35 6.94 28.51 2.13
N ARG A 36 6.74 27.25 2.51
CA ARG A 36 5.74 26.39 1.89
C ARG A 36 4.37 27.05 2.00
N LEU A 37 3.59 27.04 0.93
CA LEU A 37 2.27 27.66 0.86
C LEU A 37 1.29 27.11 1.91
N ASP A 38 1.46 25.83 2.29
CA ASP A 38 0.59 25.10 3.22
C ASP A 38 1.04 25.20 4.69
N ILE A 39 2.10 25.96 5.01
CA ILE A 39 2.67 25.95 6.37
C ILE A 39 1.73 26.62 7.38
N TRP A 40 1.04 27.67 6.97
CA TRP A 40 0.16 28.42 7.85
C TRP A 40 -1.07 27.63 8.26
N ASP A 41 -1.66 26.89 7.31
CA ASP A 41 -2.82 26.05 7.57
C ASP A 41 -2.45 24.91 8.53
N LYS A 42 -1.23 24.34 8.40
CA LYS A 42 -0.71 23.31 9.32
C LYS A 42 -0.46 23.84 10.73
N ILE A 43 0.14 25.04 10.84
CA ILE A 43 0.44 25.64 12.16
C ILE A 43 -0.86 26.02 12.89
N ARG A 44 -1.89 26.43 12.15
CA ARG A 44 -3.21 26.78 12.72
C ARG A 44 -4.09 25.57 12.98
N GLY A 45 -3.73 24.38 12.48
CA GLY A 45 -4.59 23.20 12.53
C GLY A 45 -5.77 23.27 11.57
N GLU A 46 -5.69 24.11 10.55
CA GLU A 46 -6.73 24.30 9.52
C GLU A 46 -6.44 23.46 8.25
N ALA A 47 -5.25 22.83 8.18
CA ALA A 47 -4.88 21.98 7.06
C ALA A 47 -5.82 20.78 6.96
N GLN A 48 -6.49 20.65 5.82
CA GLN A 48 -7.35 19.52 5.51
C GLN A 48 -6.54 18.42 4.80
N TYR A 49 -6.64 17.20 5.31
CA TYR A 49 -6.10 16.00 4.69
C TYR A 49 -7.23 15.22 4.03
N THR A 50 -6.88 14.21 3.27
CA THR A 50 -7.86 13.38 2.54
C THR A 50 -8.91 12.77 3.46
N ASP A 51 -8.51 12.37 4.67
CA ASP A 51 -9.41 11.76 5.66
C ASP A 51 -10.36 12.78 6.35
N ASP A 52 -10.06 14.07 6.25
CA ASP A 52 -10.89 15.16 6.81
C ASP A 52 -11.96 15.63 5.83
N ILE A 53 -11.92 15.15 4.59
CA ILE A 53 -12.86 15.54 3.55
C ILE A 53 -14.11 14.67 3.62
N GLU A 54 -15.20 15.24 4.10
CA GLU A 54 -16.50 14.59 4.10
C GLU A 54 -17.21 14.85 2.76
N ILE A 55 -17.56 13.77 2.06
CA ILE A 55 -18.34 13.83 0.82
C ILE A 55 -19.70 13.18 1.10
N GLU A 56 -20.78 13.89 0.79
CA GLU A 56 -22.14 13.36 0.92
C GLU A 56 -22.30 12.10 0.07
N ASP A 57 -23.12 11.17 0.56
CA ASP A 57 -23.42 9.88 -0.11
C ASP A 57 -22.20 8.95 -0.34
N THR A 58 -21.09 9.17 0.39
CA THR A 58 -19.93 8.30 0.32
C THR A 58 -20.20 6.95 0.95
N LEU A 59 -19.75 5.88 0.28
CA LEU A 59 -19.73 4.54 0.84
C LEU A 59 -18.36 4.22 1.42
N PHE A 60 -18.35 3.66 2.62
CA PHE A 60 -17.15 3.10 3.23
C PHE A 60 -16.89 1.70 2.70
N ILE A 61 -15.60 1.35 2.61
CA ILE A 61 -15.16 0.08 2.06
C ILE A 61 -14.36 -0.69 3.11
N SER A 62 -14.63 -1.99 3.22
CA SER A 62 -13.78 -2.95 3.91
C SER A 62 -13.40 -4.08 2.96
N ILE A 63 -12.13 -4.48 2.99
CA ILE A 63 -11.58 -5.49 2.08
C ILE A 63 -11.34 -6.78 2.86
N VAL A 64 -11.90 -7.89 2.37
CA VAL A 64 -11.56 -9.22 2.85
C VAL A 64 -10.31 -9.69 2.14
N ARG A 65 -9.31 -10.08 2.94
CA ARG A 65 -7.97 -10.42 2.46
C ARG A 65 -7.62 -11.87 2.78
N SER A 66 -6.73 -12.44 1.99
CA SER A 66 -6.18 -13.77 2.22
C SER A 66 -5.48 -13.86 3.58
N THR A 67 -5.73 -14.96 4.29
CA THR A 67 -5.06 -15.32 5.54
C THR A 67 -3.94 -16.35 5.35
N ILE A 68 -3.79 -16.88 4.14
CA ILE A 68 -2.76 -17.87 3.80
C ILE A 68 -1.78 -17.29 2.77
N GLN A 69 -0.58 -17.91 2.70
CA GLN A 69 0.48 -17.48 1.79
C GLN A 69 0.18 -17.83 0.35
N ARG A 70 -0.33 -19.05 0.08
CA ARG A 70 -0.68 -19.50 -1.26
C ARG A 70 -1.71 -20.61 -1.18
N GLY A 71 -2.66 -20.63 -2.10
CA GLY A 71 -3.65 -21.69 -2.20
C GLY A 71 -4.81 -21.38 -3.11
N LYS A 72 -5.62 -22.39 -3.39
CA LYS A 72 -6.86 -22.25 -4.16
C LYS A 72 -8.00 -21.84 -3.24
N ILE A 73 -8.85 -20.94 -3.71
CA ILE A 73 -10.10 -20.61 -3.01
C ILE A 73 -11.14 -21.66 -3.35
N ILE A 74 -11.53 -22.46 -2.37
CA ILE A 74 -12.52 -23.54 -2.54
C ILE A 74 -13.94 -23.00 -2.38
N SER A 75 -14.16 -22.16 -1.38
CA SER A 75 -15.47 -21.56 -1.14
C SER A 75 -15.35 -20.29 -0.31
N ILE A 76 -16.30 -19.39 -0.53
CA ILE A 76 -16.48 -18.17 0.25
C ILE A 76 -17.88 -18.19 0.84
N GLN A 77 -17.97 -18.23 2.17
CA GLN A 77 -19.24 -18.15 2.88
C GLN A 77 -19.46 -16.70 3.31
N LEU A 78 -20.53 -16.12 2.82
CA LEU A 78 -20.90 -14.75 3.09
C LEU A 78 -21.89 -14.68 4.27
N PRO A 79 -21.78 -13.69 5.17
CA PRO A 79 -22.81 -13.42 6.16
C PRO A 79 -24.07 -12.88 5.51
N HIS A 80 -25.15 -12.76 6.30
CA HIS A 80 -26.33 -12.02 5.86
C HIS A 80 -25.96 -10.54 5.63
N ILE A 81 -26.23 -10.02 4.44
CA ILE A 81 -25.90 -8.65 4.05
C ILE A 81 -27.12 -7.76 4.26
N PRO A 82 -27.05 -6.75 5.14
CA PRO A 82 -28.12 -5.80 5.36
C PRO A 82 -28.41 -4.96 4.11
N ARG A 83 -29.62 -4.40 4.04
CA ARG A 83 -30.00 -3.48 2.96
C ARG A 83 -29.07 -2.24 2.95
N GLY A 84 -28.61 -1.85 1.78
CA GLY A 84 -27.67 -0.72 1.60
C GLY A 84 -26.19 -1.09 1.70
N TYR A 85 -25.89 -2.38 1.91
CA TYR A 85 -24.53 -2.90 1.83
C TYR A 85 -24.38 -3.77 0.59
N PHE A 86 -23.17 -3.75 0.00
CA PHE A 86 -22.87 -4.41 -1.26
C PHE A 86 -21.62 -5.23 -1.12
N ILE A 87 -21.55 -6.35 -1.86
CA ILE A 87 -20.35 -7.18 -1.96
C ILE A 87 -19.90 -7.21 -3.41
N PHE A 88 -18.61 -7.00 -3.60
CA PHE A 88 -17.96 -7.06 -4.91
C PHE A 88 -16.84 -8.08 -4.87
N ASN A 89 -16.80 -8.96 -5.85
CA ASN A 89 -15.70 -9.88 -6.12
C ASN A 89 -15.16 -9.63 -7.53
N HIS A 90 -14.19 -10.42 -7.97
CA HIS A 90 -13.57 -10.29 -9.29
C HIS A 90 -14.56 -10.28 -10.46
N ASN A 91 -15.72 -10.95 -10.35
CA ASN A 91 -16.74 -10.98 -11.39
C ASN A 91 -17.51 -9.66 -11.57
N HIS A 92 -17.43 -8.77 -10.60
CA HIS A 92 -18.10 -7.47 -10.63
C HIS A 92 -17.22 -6.37 -11.23
N ILE A 93 -15.96 -6.68 -11.57
CA ILE A 93 -15.02 -5.72 -12.17
C ILE A 93 -15.41 -5.56 -13.66
N PRO A 94 -15.76 -4.34 -14.10
CA PRO A 94 -16.05 -4.08 -15.49
C PRO A 94 -14.75 -4.15 -16.31
N GLY A 95 -14.62 -5.16 -17.17
CA GLY A 95 -13.43 -5.38 -17.99
C GLY A 95 -12.48 -6.42 -17.40
N SER A 96 -11.18 -6.21 -17.52
CA SER A 96 -10.16 -7.14 -17.03
C SER A 96 -9.91 -6.97 -15.54
N ASN A 97 -9.82 -8.07 -14.81
CA ASN A 97 -9.39 -8.10 -13.40
C ASN A 97 -7.87 -8.00 -13.26
N ILE A 98 -7.18 -7.36 -14.19
CA ILE A 98 -5.73 -7.25 -14.25
C ILE A 98 -5.34 -5.77 -14.33
N TRP A 99 -4.40 -5.37 -13.50
CA TRP A 99 -3.79 -4.07 -13.58
C TRP A 99 -2.63 -4.11 -14.58
N HIS A 100 -2.86 -3.51 -15.74
CA HIS A 100 -1.87 -3.38 -16.81
C HIS A 100 -0.90 -2.24 -16.50
N TYR A 101 0.26 -2.59 -15.92
CA TYR A 101 1.31 -1.60 -15.65
C TYR A 101 2.60 -1.94 -16.40
N PHE A 102 3.43 -2.85 -15.89
CA PHE A 102 4.61 -3.37 -16.58
C PHE A 102 4.37 -4.77 -17.14
N LEU A 103 3.73 -5.62 -16.34
CA LEU A 103 3.35 -6.98 -16.66
C LEU A 103 1.87 -7.12 -16.35
N ASP A 104 1.20 -7.98 -17.11
CA ASP A 104 -0.22 -8.28 -16.91
C ASP A 104 -0.40 -9.40 -15.87
N ASP A 105 0.17 -9.18 -14.68
CA ASP A 105 0.26 -10.18 -13.63
C ASP A 105 -0.45 -9.79 -12.33
N TRP A 106 -0.80 -8.51 -12.15
CA TRP A 106 -1.40 -8.04 -10.92
C TRP A 106 -2.92 -7.98 -10.99
N LYS A 107 -3.58 -8.88 -10.25
CA LYS A 107 -5.04 -8.88 -10.14
C LYS A 107 -5.51 -7.85 -9.11
N PHE A 108 -6.64 -7.19 -9.40
CA PHE A 108 -7.30 -6.30 -8.44
C PHE A 108 -7.91 -7.09 -7.28
N LEU A 109 -8.58 -8.21 -7.59
CA LEU A 109 -9.15 -9.13 -6.64
C LEU A 109 -8.78 -10.56 -7.02
N ALA A 110 -8.45 -11.39 -6.03
CA ALA A 110 -8.19 -12.79 -6.26
C ALA A 110 -9.43 -13.47 -6.85
N ASP A 111 -9.24 -14.30 -7.85
CA ASP A 111 -10.27 -15.13 -8.46
C ASP A 111 -10.28 -16.54 -7.84
N ASP A 112 -9.56 -17.47 -8.44
CA ASP A 112 -9.52 -18.88 -8.01
C ASP A 112 -8.36 -19.17 -7.04
N MET A 113 -7.32 -18.31 -7.03
CA MET A 113 -6.12 -18.51 -6.24
C MET A 113 -5.71 -17.26 -5.49
N VAL A 114 -5.06 -17.47 -4.35
CA VAL A 114 -4.32 -16.45 -3.60
C VAL A 114 -2.83 -16.78 -3.63
N ASN A 115 -2.00 -15.77 -3.82
CA ASN A 115 -0.55 -15.90 -4.03
C ASN A 115 0.29 -15.30 -2.90
N PHE A 116 -0.34 -14.53 -1.99
CA PHE A 116 0.33 -13.94 -0.83
C PHE A 116 -0.66 -13.63 0.29
N ILE A 117 -0.14 -13.52 1.52
CA ILE A 117 -0.93 -13.08 2.68
C ILE A 117 -1.38 -11.64 2.46
N GLY A 118 -2.67 -11.40 2.67
CA GLY A 118 -3.23 -10.06 2.51
C GLY A 118 -3.73 -9.75 1.10
N GLU A 119 -3.65 -10.68 0.14
CA GLU A 119 -4.21 -10.51 -1.19
C GLU A 119 -5.71 -10.22 -1.12
N PRO A 120 -6.21 -9.16 -1.78
CA PRO A 120 -7.62 -8.82 -1.76
C PRO A 120 -8.47 -9.90 -2.45
N ILE A 121 -9.55 -10.33 -1.79
CA ILE A 121 -10.46 -11.36 -2.33
C ILE A 121 -11.82 -10.75 -2.70
N LEU A 122 -12.40 -9.95 -1.80
CA LEU A 122 -13.65 -9.27 -2.03
C LEU A 122 -13.73 -7.95 -1.26
N ILE A 123 -14.62 -7.09 -1.68
CA ILE A 123 -14.88 -5.77 -1.12
C ILE A 123 -16.30 -5.75 -0.56
N ILE A 124 -16.46 -5.22 0.63
CA ILE A 124 -17.75 -4.90 1.23
C ILE A 124 -17.87 -3.37 1.29
N ALA A 125 -18.92 -2.83 0.70
CA ALA A 125 -19.18 -1.40 0.67
C ALA A 125 -20.53 -1.08 1.34
N GLY A 126 -20.59 0.04 2.06
CA GLY A 126 -21.81 0.47 2.72
C GLY A 126 -21.69 1.80 3.45
N PRO A 127 -22.79 2.29 4.04
CA PRO A 127 -22.85 3.62 4.66
C PRO A 127 -22.13 3.72 6.00
N SER A 128 -21.68 2.60 6.59
CA SER A 128 -21.03 2.59 7.90
C SER A 128 -19.78 1.72 7.89
N LEU A 129 -18.62 2.33 8.16
CA LEU A 129 -17.33 1.65 8.22
C LEU A 129 -17.29 0.55 9.30
N PRO A 130 -17.77 0.75 10.55
CA PRO A 130 -17.77 -0.30 11.54
C PRO A 130 -18.59 -1.53 11.11
N VAL A 131 -19.72 -1.32 10.45
CA VAL A 131 -20.54 -2.43 9.94
C VAL A 131 -19.85 -3.14 8.77
N CYS A 132 -19.20 -2.41 7.87
CA CYS A 132 -18.40 -3.03 6.81
C CYS A 132 -17.29 -3.92 7.38
N HIS A 133 -16.60 -3.47 8.43
CA HIS A 133 -15.57 -4.26 9.11
C HIS A 133 -16.14 -5.49 9.81
N GLU A 134 -17.29 -5.34 10.49
CA GLU A 134 -17.99 -6.47 11.13
C GLU A 134 -18.40 -7.52 10.10
N LEU A 135 -18.98 -7.10 8.97
CA LEU A 135 -19.35 -8.00 7.89
C LEU A 135 -18.12 -8.68 7.28
N ALA A 136 -17.04 -7.95 7.06
CA ALA A 136 -15.80 -8.50 6.53
C ALA A 136 -15.18 -9.57 7.46
N SER A 137 -15.25 -9.35 8.78
CA SER A 137 -14.75 -10.31 9.78
C SER A 137 -15.56 -11.60 9.84
N LYS A 138 -16.84 -11.56 9.42
CA LYS A 138 -17.73 -12.73 9.37
C LYS A 138 -17.63 -13.54 8.07
N VAL A 139 -16.91 -13.06 7.07
CA VAL A 139 -16.66 -13.81 5.84
C VAL A 139 -15.70 -14.95 6.14
N ILE A 140 -16.09 -16.16 5.76
CA ILE A 140 -15.25 -17.36 5.91
C ILE A 140 -14.79 -17.79 4.52
N VAL A 141 -13.48 -17.75 4.30
CA VAL A 141 -12.86 -18.25 3.07
C VAL A 141 -12.21 -19.59 3.38
N ARG A 142 -12.54 -20.62 2.60
CA ARG A 142 -11.92 -21.94 2.67
C ARG A 142 -10.93 -22.08 1.55
N TYR A 143 -9.72 -22.50 1.91
CA TYR A 143 -8.61 -22.66 0.99
C TYR A 143 -8.17 -24.12 0.91
N GLU A 144 -7.63 -24.49 -0.24
CA GLU A 144 -6.74 -25.63 -0.41
C GLU A 144 -5.31 -25.08 -0.44
N PRO A 145 -4.54 -25.23 0.66
CA PRO A 145 -3.20 -24.64 0.74
C PRO A 145 -2.26 -25.26 -0.29
N MET A 146 -1.42 -24.43 -0.89
CA MET A 146 -0.35 -24.82 -1.79
C MET A 146 1.01 -24.42 -1.22
N GLN A 147 2.07 -25.03 -1.73
CA GLN A 147 3.43 -24.66 -1.32
C GLN A 147 3.72 -23.21 -1.72
N PRO A 148 4.09 -22.37 -0.77
CA PRO A 148 4.44 -20.98 -1.08
C PRO A 148 5.85 -20.92 -1.68
N ILE A 149 6.08 -19.91 -2.55
CA ILE A 149 7.40 -19.62 -3.11
C ILE A 149 8.03 -18.54 -2.24
N ASN A 150 8.90 -18.94 -1.31
CA ASN A 150 9.48 -18.04 -0.31
C ASN A 150 10.94 -17.63 -0.61
N ASN A 151 11.59 -18.28 -1.54
CA ASN A 151 12.97 -18.00 -1.92
C ASN A 151 13.20 -18.21 -3.41
N VAL A 152 14.35 -17.75 -3.89
CA VAL A 152 14.72 -17.82 -5.30
C VAL A 152 14.90 -19.26 -5.78
N ALA A 153 15.39 -20.17 -4.92
CA ALA A 153 15.58 -21.55 -5.29
C ALA A 153 14.23 -22.25 -5.56
N ASP A 154 13.21 -21.97 -4.73
CA ASP A 154 11.86 -22.51 -4.95
C ASP A 154 11.24 -22.05 -6.28
N SER A 155 11.62 -20.86 -6.76
CA SER A 155 11.10 -20.32 -8.03
C SER A 155 11.65 -21.03 -9.27
N PHE A 156 12.75 -21.76 -9.14
CA PHE A 156 13.35 -22.56 -10.21
C PHE A 156 12.96 -24.05 -10.14
N ASP A 157 12.19 -24.47 -9.13
CA ASP A 157 11.71 -25.83 -9.01
C ASP A 157 10.57 -26.07 -10.00
N GLU A 158 10.80 -26.93 -11.00
CA GLU A 158 9.83 -27.28 -12.04
C GLU A 158 8.56 -27.97 -11.49
N ASN A 159 8.62 -28.48 -10.25
CA ASN A 159 7.47 -29.12 -9.60
C ASN A 159 6.53 -28.09 -8.92
N ILE A 160 6.96 -26.83 -8.79
CA ILE A 160 6.15 -25.76 -8.22
C ILE A 160 5.48 -25.00 -9.35
N GLU A 161 4.15 -25.01 -9.36
CA GLU A 161 3.37 -24.25 -10.33
C GLU A 161 3.72 -22.75 -10.25
N ALA A 162 4.05 -22.13 -11.38
CA ALA A 162 4.36 -20.72 -11.46
C ALA A 162 3.18 -19.86 -10.99
N ILE A 163 3.47 -18.76 -10.28
CA ILE A 163 2.44 -17.82 -9.82
C ILE A 163 1.75 -17.17 -11.02
N TYR A 164 2.52 -16.85 -12.06
CA TYR A 164 2.03 -16.24 -13.28
C TYR A 164 2.46 -17.05 -14.50
N SER A 165 1.48 -17.53 -15.26
CA SER A 165 1.73 -18.37 -16.43
C SER A 165 2.21 -17.60 -17.67
N SER A 166 2.22 -16.28 -17.63
CA SER A 166 2.49 -15.43 -18.79
C SER A 166 3.88 -14.82 -18.86
N ALA A 167 4.86 -15.35 -18.14
CA ALA A 167 6.24 -15.11 -18.50
C ALA A 167 6.54 -15.83 -19.82
N SER A 168 5.83 -15.45 -20.91
CA SER A 168 6.22 -15.85 -22.25
C SER A 168 7.62 -15.29 -22.48
N SER A 169 8.60 -16.16 -22.40
CA SER A 169 9.94 -15.90 -22.86
C SER A 169 9.86 -15.34 -24.27
N THR A 170 9.96 -14.04 -24.39
CA THR A 170 10.37 -13.44 -25.66
C THR A 170 11.77 -13.93 -25.91
N LYS A 171 11.90 -14.94 -26.78
CA LYS A 171 13.17 -15.38 -27.36
C LYS A 171 13.73 -14.28 -28.23
#